data_52fa3bcf7b23d8178eac71b9487de138
#
_entry.id   52fa3bcf7b23d8178eac71b9487de138
#
_cell.length_a   1.000
_cell.length_b   1.000
_cell.length_c   1.000
_cell.angle_alpha   90.00
_cell.angle_beta   90.00
_cell.angle_gamma   90.00
#
_symmetry.space_group_name_H-M   'P 1'
#
loop_
_entity.id
_entity.type
_entity.pdbx_description
1 polymer ?
#
loop_
_entity_poly.entity_id
_entity_poly.type
_entity_poly.pdbx_seq_one_letter_code
_entity_poly.pdbx_strand_id
1 'polypeptide(L)'
;MKRLENRVAIITGGTAGIGAATAIKFAQEGAKVILWARNAERGKAFIESMKAQGLEAEFEAVDSSNYEAVCEAAKRVNDKYGKIDILINNAGITNDSTLKKMTVEQWQQVIDINLSGSFYCIKAITPYMLEKGYGRIVNASSVVALYGNFGQTNYVATKAGLIGMTKTLARELGKKGITVNAVAPGFIETDMVAKMPENVLDGMRAKVPVGRLGQPEEIASAYLFLASEEAAYINGATLSVDGGMTI
;
A
#
# COMPACT_ATOMS: atom_id res chain seq x y z
N MET A 1 -0.56 5.70 -24.62
CA MET A 1 0.24 6.60 -23.75
C MET A 1 0.32 5.93 -22.39
N LYS A 2 1.51 5.83 -21.81
CA LYS A 2 1.68 5.23 -20.49
C LYS A 2 1.11 6.17 -19.42
N ARG A 3 0.34 5.61 -18.46
CA ARG A 3 -0.45 6.40 -17.48
C ARG A 3 0.42 7.07 -16.41
N LEU A 4 1.63 6.53 -16.14
CA LEU A 4 2.57 7.01 -15.14
C LEU A 4 3.92 7.41 -15.75
N GLU A 5 3.94 7.77 -17.03
CA GLU A 5 5.17 8.11 -17.71
C GLU A 5 5.91 9.27 -17.00
N ASN A 6 7.21 9.06 -16.73
CA ASN A 6 8.06 10.00 -16.01
C ASN A 6 7.65 10.27 -14.54
N ARG A 7 6.74 9.53 -13.94
CA ARG A 7 6.42 9.63 -12.51
C ARG A 7 7.40 8.82 -11.68
N VAL A 8 7.74 9.33 -10.51
CA VAL A 8 8.57 8.66 -9.50
C VAL A 8 7.67 8.14 -8.41
N ALA A 9 7.62 6.80 -8.25
CA ALA A 9 6.70 6.13 -7.35
C ALA A 9 7.42 5.30 -6.29
N ILE A 10 7.14 5.56 -5.03
CA ILE A 10 7.60 4.76 -3.90
C ILE A 10 6.48 3.81 -3.49
N ILE A 11 6.81 2.51 -3.36
CA ILE A 11 5.88 1.45 -2.94
C ILE A 11 6.46 0.76 -1.70
N THR A 12 5.82 0.92 -0.55
CA THR A 12 6.21 0.20 0.65
C THR A 12 5.67 -1.22 0.65
N GLY A 13 6.44 -2.20 1.14
CA GLY A 13 6.09 -3.62 1.03
C GLY A 13 6.04 -4.11 -0.42
N GLY A 14 6.81 -3.50 -1.32
CA GLY A 14 6.73 -3.68 -2.77
C GLY A 14 7.31 -4.99 -3.31
N THR A 15 7.76 -5.92 -2.46
CA THR A 15 8.48 -7.14 -2.89
C THR A 15 7.66 -8.42 -2.83
N ALA A 16 6.36 -8.33 -2.53
CA ALA A 16 5.46 -9.48 -2.40
C ALA A 16 4.00 -9.11 -2.62
N GLY A 17 3.17 -10.07 -2.99
CA GLY A 17 1.72 -9.97 -3.07
C GLY A 17 1.26 -8.71 -3.83
N ILE A 18 0.34 -7.95 -3.24
CA ILE A 18 -0.22 -6.73 -3.84
C ILE A 18 0.88 -5.71 -4.20
N GLY A 19 1.88 -5.52 -3.33
CA GLY A 19 2.97 -4.59 -3.57
C GLY A 19 3.81 -4.95 -4.78
N ALA A 20 4.12 -6.24 -4.96
CA ALA A 20 4.87 -6.74 -6.12
C ALA A 20 4.08 -6.58 -7.42
N ALA A 21 2.79 -6.94 -7.42
CA ALA A 21 1.90 -6.72 -8.57
C ALA A 21 1.79 -5.22 -8.92
N THR A 22 1.75 -4.36 -7.90
CA THR A 22 1.74 -2.90 -8.09
C THR A 22 3.03 -2.41 -8.73
N ALA A 23 4.18 -2.91 -8.27
CA ALA A 23 5.49 -2.56 -8.81
C ALA A 23 5.59 -2.89 -10.31
N ILE A 24 5.21 -4.11 -10.68
CA ILE A 24 5.18 -4.56 -12.07
C ILE A 24 4.27 -3.65 -12.90
N LYS A 25 3.05 -3.44 -12.46
CA LYS A 25 2.06 -2.64 -13.17
C LYS A 25 2.50 -1.19 -13.35
N PHE A 26 3.07 -0.57 -12.33
CA PHE A 26 3.54 0.81 -12.39
C PHE A 26 4.75 0.95 -13.34
N ALA A 27 5.68 0.00 -13.31
CA ALA A 27 6.81 -0.03 -14.24
C ALA A 27 6.35 -0.21 -15.70
N GLN A 28 5.37 -1.08 -15.95
CA GLN A 28 4.74 -1.24 -17.28
C GLN A 28 4.12 0.07 -17.77
N GLU A 29 3.57 0.87 -16.86
CA GLU A 29 2.95 2.17 -17.15
C GLU A 29 3.94 3.35 -17.11
N GLY A 30 5.24 3.07 -17.09
CA GLY A 30 6.32 4.05 -17.28
C GLY A 30 6.77 4.81 -16.06
N ALA A 31 6.36 4.39 -14.86
CA ALA A 31 6.88 4.96 -13.62
C ALA A 31 8.33 4.54 -13.38
N LYS A 32 9.12 5.42 -12.74
CA LYS A 32 10.34 5.05 -12.02
C LYS A 32 9.91 4.51 -10.66
N VAL A 33 10.04 3.20 -10.46
CA VAL A 33 9.51 2.49 -9.28
C VAL A 33 10.63 2.26 -8.28
N ILE A 34 10.41 2.70 -7.04
CA ILE A 34 11.30 2.48 -5.91
C ILE A 34 10.57 1.65 -4.86
N LEU A 35 11.11 0.50 -4.51
CA LEU A 35 10.53 -0.44 -3.58
C LEU A 35 11.21 -0.34 -2.22
N TRP A 36 10.42 -0.08 -1.18
CA TRP A 36 10.88 -0.10 0.20
C TRP A 36 10.35 -1.34 0.92
N ALA A 37 11.25 -2.18 1.43
CA ALA A 37 10.91 -3.33 2.28
C ALA A 37 12.11 -3.73 3.13
N ARG A 38 11.88 -4.47 4.21
CA ARG A 38 12.93 -4.82 5.17
C ARG A 38 13.88 -5.93 4.70
N ASN A 39 13.38 -6.87 3.91
CA ASN A 39 14.14 -8.04 3.50
C ASN A 39 14.96 -7.75 2.23
N ALA A 40 16.28 -7.53 2.40
CA ALA A 40 17.19 -7.18 1.32
C ALA A 40 17.34 -8.30 0.29
N GLU A 41 17.40 -9.57 0.70
CA GLU A 41 17.57 -10.71 -0.20
C GLU A 41 16.34 -10.86 -1.11
N ARG A 42 15.14 -10.83 -0.51
CA ARG A 42 13.88 -10.87 -1.27
C ARG A 42 13.75 -9.67 -2.21
N GLY A 43 14.17 -8.50 -1.75
CA GLY A 43 14.17 -7.28 -2.57
C GLY A 43 15.03 -7.42 -3.80
N LYS A 44 16.29 -7.86 -3.65
CA LYS A 44 17.21 -8.09 -4.76
C LYS A 44 16.68 -9.14 -5.73
N ALA A 45 16.21 -10.29 -5.23
CA ALA A 45 15.63 -11.33 -6.07
C ALA A 45 14.42 -10.84 -6.87
N PHE A 46 13.57 -10.00 -6.27
CA PHE A 46 12.42 -9.43 -6.96
C PHE A 46 12.83 -8.44 -8.06
N ILE A 47 13.84 -7.58 -7.81
CA ILE A 47 14.39 -6.69 -8.85
C ILE A 47 14.93 -7.48 -10.04
N GLU A 48 15.67 -8.56 -9.81
CA GLU A 48 16.16 -9.43 -10.89
C GLU A 48 15.00 -10.08 -11.67
N SER A 49 13.94 -10.47 -11.00
CA SER A 49 12.75 -11.01 -11.68
C SER A 49 12.03 -9.96 -12.54
N MET A 50 11.96 -8.71 -12.11
CA MET A 50 11.41 -7.61 -12.91
C MET A 50 12.29 -7.32 -14.13
N LYS A 51 13.61 -7.30 -13.94
CA LYS A 51 14.59 -7.10 -15.01
C LYS A 51 14.51 -8.18 -16.07
N ALA A 52 14.31 -9.44 -15.68
CA ALA A 52 14.10 -10.56 -16.61
C ALA A 52 12.83 -10.38 -17.47
N GLN A 53 11.86 -9.59 -17.02
CA GLN A 53 10.65 -9.21 -17.74
C GLN A 53 10.82 -7.90 -18.55
N GLY A 54 12.02 -7.33 -18.61
CA GLY A 54 12.28 -6.05 -19.28
C GLY A 54 11.74 -4.83 -18.53
N LEU A 55 11.49 -4.96 -17.21
CA LEU A 55 11.00 -3.91 -16.35
C LEU A 55 12.10 -3.40 -15.43
N GLU A 56 12.11 -2.10 -15.18
CA GLU A 56 13.09 -1.47 -14.29
C GLU A 56 12.41 -1.02 -12.98
N ALA A 57 13.04 -1.35 -11.87
CA ALA A 57 12.71 -0.84 -10.56
C ALA A 57 13.97 -0.80 -9.68
N GLU A 58 13.92 -0.04 -8.61
CA GLU A 58 14.96 0.02 -7.60
C GLU A 58 14.44 -0.52 -6.28
N PHE A 59 15.32 -1.10 -5.50
CA PHE A 59 15.02 -1.59 -4.17
C PHE A 59 15.93 -0.95 -3.14
N GLU A 60 15.35 -0.57 -2.02
CA GLU A 60 16.07 -0.09 -0.86
C GLU A 60 15.53 -0.78 0.41
N ALA A 61 16.45 -1.27 1.25
CA ALA A 61 16.08 -1.88 2.53
C ALA A 61 15.69 -0.78 3.53
N VAL A 62 14.39 -0.55 3.70
CA VAL A 62 13.83 0.46 4.60
C VAL A 62 12.82 -0.19 5.54
N ASP A 63 12.98 0.04 6.82
CA ASP A 63 11.94 -0.25 7.81
C ASP A 63 11.04 0.97 7.97
N SER A 64 9.81 0.87 7.48
CA SER A 64 8.83 1.96 7.55
C SER A 64 8.46 2.36 8.98
N SER A 65 8.71 1.51 9.98
CA SER A 65 8.49 1.84 11.40
C SER A 65 9.62 2.68 12.01
N ASN A 66 10.69 2.92 11.28
CA ASN A 66 11.80 3.80 11.69
C ASN A 66 11.74 5.13 10.90
N TYR A 67 11.34 6.21 11.58
CA TYR A 67 11.12 7.51 10.96
C TYR A 67 12.40 8.10 10.33
N GLU A 68 13.54 7.99 11.03
CA GLU A 68 14.83 8.50 10.55
C GLU A 68 15.25 7.78 9.26
N ALA A 69 15.15 6.44 9.24
CA ALA A 69 15.46 5.65 8.06
C ALA A 69 14.56 6.02 6.86
N VAL A 70 13.27 6.28 7.12
CA VAL A 70 12.31 6.73 6.11
C VAL A 70 12.69 8.11 5.57
N CYS A 71 13.06 9.06 6.43
CA CYS A 71 13.49 10.40 6.03
C CYS A 71 14.74 10.36 5.14
N GLU A 72 15.75 9.57 5.53
CA GLU A 72 16.97 9.40 4.76
C GLU A 72 16.71 8.75 3.38
N ALA A 73 15.84 7.73 3.35
CA ALA A 73 15.47 7.07 2.10
C ALA A 73 14.70 8.03 1.17
N ALA A 74 13.74 8.80 1.70
CA ALA A 74 13.02 9.80 0.92
C ALA A 74 13.97 10.87 0.35
N LYS A 75 14.94 11.31 1.14
CA LYS A 75 15.97 12.25 0.68
C LYS A 75 16.78 11.67 -0.47
N ARG A 76 17.27 10.42 -0.36
CA ARG A 76 18.03 9.76 -1.44
C ARG A 76 17.23 9.67 -2.73
N VAL A 77 15.96 9.33 -2.67
CA VAL A 77 15.07 9.29 -3.85
C VAL A 77 14.94 10.68 -4.45
N ASN A 78 14.70 11.70 -3.64
CA ASN A 78 14.58 13.08 -4.13
C ASN A 78 15.90 13.61 -4.71
N ASP A 79 17.04 13.34 -4.08
CA ASP A 79 18.35 13.75 -4.57
C ASP A 79 18.65 13.13 -5.95
N LYS A 80 18.20 11.86 -6.16
CA LYS A 80 18.41 11.13 -7.41
C LYS A 80 17.50 11.58 -8.55
N TYR A 81 16.22 11.79 -8.25
CA TYR A 81 15.18 12.01 -9.28
C TYR A 81 14.66 13.44 -9.32
N GLY A 82 15.01 14.27 -8.33
CA GLY A 82 14.55 15.66 -8.19
C GLY A 82 13.08 15.80 -7.80
N LYS A 83 12.38 14.69 -7.51
CA LYS A 83 10.95 14.67 -7.14
C LYS A 83 10.53 13.31 -6.59
N ILE A 84 9.37 13.29 -5.91
CA ILE A 84 8.61 12.09 -5.56
C ILE A 84 7.15 12.39 -5.90
N ASP A 85 6.58 11.70 -6.90
CA ASP A 85 5.23 11.98 -7.39
C ASP A 85 4.17 11.12 -6.71
N ILE A 86 4.50 9.86 -6.38
CA ILE A 86 3.53 8.86 -5.92
C ILE A 86 4.06 8.12 -4.69
N LEU A 87 3.20 7.95 -3.69
CA LEU A 87 3.45 7.08 -2.54
C LEU A 87 2.32 6.05 -2.41
N ILE A 88 2.66 4.77 -2.46
CA ILE A 88 1.76 3.67 -2.13
C ILE A 88 2.17 3.09 -0.77
N ASN A 89 1.42 3.42 0.27
CA ASN A 89 1.56 2.84 1.60
C ASN A 89 0.88 1.47 1.63
N ASN A 90 1.61 0.44 1.20
CA ASN A 90 1.11 -0.92 1.11
C ASN A 90 1.73 -1.85 2.17
N ALA A 91 2.86 -1.50 2.76
CA ALA A 91 3.45 -2.30 3.83
C ALA A 91 2.47 -2.52 5.00
N GLY A 92 2.40 -3.76 5.46
CA GLY A 92 1.57 -4.11 6.59
C GLY A 92 1.75 -5.57 6.99
N ILE A 93 1.42 -5.85 8.25
CA ILE A 93 1.43 -7.18 8.84
C ILE A 93 0.11 -7.44 9.55
N THR A 94 -0.18 -8.71 9.80
CA THR A 94 -1.15 -9.18 10.79
C THR A 94 -0.40 -9.86 11.93
N ASN A 95 -0.93 -9.76 13.14
CA ASN A 95 -0.51 -10.54 14.30
C ASN A 95 -1.77 -10.80 15.15
N ASP A 96 -2.58 -11.73 14.62
CA ASP A 96 -3.95 -11.95 15.03
C ASP A 96 -4.02 -12.69 16.36
N SER A 97 -4.90 -12.23 17.24
CA SER A 97 -5.20 -12.89 18.53
C SER A 97 -6.53 -12.35 19.07
N THR A 98 -7.24 -13.17 19.84
CA THR A 98 -8.43 -12.69 20.55
C THR A 98 -8.04 -11.68 21.61
N LEU A 99 -8.91 -10.73 21.97
CA LEU A 99 -8.63 -9.70 22.98
C LEU A 99 -8.05 -10.28 24.28
N LYS A 100 -8.57 -11.44 24.74
CA LYS A 100 -8.09 -12.11 25.96
C LYS A 100 -6.63 -12.58 25.87
N LYS A 101 -6.16 -12.93 24.66
CA LYS A 101 -4.83 -13.51 24.43
C LYS A 101 -3.85 -12.54 23.76
N MET A 102 -4.34 -11.44 23.19
CA MET A 102 -3.51 -10.44 22.51
C MET A 102 -2.59 -9.78 23.52
N THR A 103 -1.29 -9.83 23.26
CA THR A 103 -0.31 -9.13 24.09
C THR A 103 -0.17 -7.67 23.65
N VAL A 104 0.36 -6.84 24.54
CA VAL A 104 0.65 -5.42 24.22
C VAL A 104 1.68 -5.32 23.11
N GLU A 105 2.64 -6.23 23.07
CA GLU A 105 3.67 -6.28 22.01
C GLU A 105 3.06 -6.62 20.63
N GLN A 106 2.11 -7.57 20.58
CA GLN A 106 1.38 -7.89 19.35
C GLN A 106 0.57 -6.69 18.85
N TRP A 107 -0.07 -5.98 19.77
CA TRP A 107 -0.78 -4.73 19.46
C TRP A 107 0.19 -3.69 18.91
N GLN A 108 1.25 -3.37 19.66
CA GLN A 108 2.18 -2.31 19.32
C GLN A 108 2.91 -2.57 18.00
N GLN A 109 3.34 -3.80 17.76
CA GLN A 109 3.99 -4.17 16.49
C GLN A 109 3.13 -3.86 15.27
N VAL A 110 1.83 -4.17 15.34
CA VAL A 110 0.90 -3.91 14.22
C VAL A 110 0.63 -2.41 14.06
N ILE A 111 0.49 -1.67 15.18
CA ILE A 111 0.36 -0.21 15.17
C ILE A 111 1.59 0.44 14.52
N ASP A 112 2.79 0.07 14.95
CA ASP A 112 4.04 0.68 14.51
C ASP A 112 4.25 0.50 13.01
N ILE A 113 4.00 -0.70 12.49
CA ILE A 113 4.25 -0.98 11.07
C ILE A 113 3.12 -0.44 10.19
N ASN A 114 1.86 -0.75 10.53
CA ASN A 114 0.75 -0.48 9.61
C ASN A 114 0.27 0.97 9.65
N LEU A 115 0.26 1.60 10.82
CA LEU A 115 -0.29 2.95 11.01
C LEU A 115 0.81 3.99 11.13
N SER A 116 1.69 3.85 12.12
CA SER A 116 2.79 4.80 12.34
C SER A 116 3.74 4.82 11.14
N GLY A 117 4.09 3.66 10.59
CA GLY A 117 4.95 3.56 9.41
C GLY A 117 4.36 4.24 8.17
N SER A 118 3.05 4.10 7.94
CA SER A 118 2.36 4.83 6.86
C SER A 118 2.40 6.34 7.10
N PHE A 119 2.18 6.79 8.33
CA PHE A 119 2.30 8.20 8.70
C PHE A 119 3.72 8.72 8.51
N TYR A 120 4.74 7.96 8.89
CA TYR A 120 6.15 8.33 8.72
C TYR A 120 6.50 8.52 7.24
N CYS A 121 6.08 7.60 6.37
CA CYS A 121 6.28 7.72 4.93
C CYS A 121 5.60 8.97 4.36
N ILE A 122 4.35 9.23 4.74
CA ILE A 122 3.63 10.43 4.31
C ILE A 122 4.36 11.70 4.78
N LYS A 123 4.71 11.76 6.07
CA LYS A 123 5.37 12.93 6.67
C LYS A 123 6.71 13.24 6.02
N ALA A 124 7.52 12.21 5.73
CA ALA A 124 8.83 12.38 5.12
C ALA A 124 8.77 12.78 3.63
N ILE A 125 7.75 12.31 2.90
CA ILE A 125 7.64 12.49 1.45
C ILE A 125 6.86 13.77 1.09
N THR A 126 5.84 14.12 1.87
CA THR A 126 4.96 15.28 1.60
C THR A 126 5.72 16.59 1.33
N PRO A 127 6.83 16.95 2.02
CA PRO A 127 7.58 18.17 1.69
C PRO A 127 8.03 18.25 0.23
N TYR A 128 8.48 17.14 -0.35
CA TYR A 128 8.91 17.07 -1.75
C TYR A 128 7.73 17.19 -2.72
N MET A 129 6.57 16.61 -2.39
CA MET A 129 5.34 16.76 -3.16
C MET A 129 4.82 18.21 -3.10
N LEU A 130 4.89 18.87 -1.94
CA LEU A 130 4.50 20.27 -1.76
C LEU A 130 5.36 21.22 -2.59
N GLU A 131 6.67 20.98 -2.64
CA GLU A 131 7.60 21.78 -3.46
C GLU A 131 7.23 21.71 -4.95
N LYS A 132 6.78 20.54 -5.43
CA LYS A 132 6.38 20.36 -6.84
C LYS A 132 4.92 20.72 -7.12
N GLY A 133 4.10 20.97 -6.10
CA GLY A 133 2.66 21.20 -6.26
C GLY A 133 1.91 19.98 -6.85
N TYR A 134 2.44 18.78 -6.64
CA TYR A 134 1.89 17.53 -7.17
C TYR A 134 2.17 16.36 -6.23
N GLY A 135 1.18 15.52 -6.03
CA GLY A 135 1.34 14.25 -5.30
C GLY A 135 0.11 13.34 -5.41
N ARG A 136 0.37 12.04 -5.35
CA ARG A 136 -0.64 10.98 -5.26
C ARG A 136 -0.26 10.05 -4.12
N ILE A 137 -1.07 10.03 -3.07
CA ILE A 137 -0.87 9.17 -1.91
C ILE A 137 -2.02 8.17 -1.86
N VAL A 138 -1.70 6.87 -1.86
CA VAL A 138 -2.69 5.80 -1.74
C VAL A 138 -2.33 4.90 -0.55
N ASN A 139 -3.26 4.78 0.38
CA ASN A 139 -3.09 3.99 1.60
C ASN A 139 -3.80 2.64 1.46
N ALA A 140 -3.10 1.54 1.72
CA ALA A 140 -3.68 0.21 1.80
C ALA A 140 -4.47 0.03 3.10
N SER A 141 -5.78 0.24 3.05
CA SER A 141 -6.71 -0.15 4.12
C SER A 141 -7.09 -1.64 3.98
N SER A 142 -8.28 -2.02 4.35
CA SER A 142 -8.87 -3.34 4.20
C SER A 142 -10.38 -3.24 4.39
N VAL A 143 -11.14 -4.15 3.80
CA VAL A 143 -12.58 -4.27 4.07
C VAL A 143 -12.87 -4.51 5.56
N VAL A 144 -12.00 -5.23 6.29
CA VAL A 144 -12.19 -5.46 7.73
C VAL A 144 -12.16 -4.16 8.54
N ALA A 145 -11.62 -3.07 8.00
CA ALA A 145 -11.71 -1.75 8.61
C ALA A 145 -13.13 -1.18 8.62
N LEU A 146 -14.01 -1.72 7.79
CA LEU A 146 -15.39 -1.25 7.61
C LEU A 146 -16.39 -2.00 8.50
N TYR A 147 -16.15 -3.31 8.75
CA TYR A 147 -17.10 -4.16 9.49
C TYR A 147 -16.47 -4.93 10.68
N GLY A 148 -15.15 -4.84 10.87
CA GLY A 148 -14.44 -5.61 11.91
C GLY A 148 -14.12 -7.03 11.48
N ASN A 149 -13.25 -7.72 12.26
CA ASN A 149 -12.99 -9.14 12.09
C ASN A 149 -12.53 -9.76 13.42
N PHE A 150 -13.00 -10.97 13.68
CA PHE A 150 -12.66 -11.68 14.92
C PHE A 150 -11.15 -11.91 15.04
N GLY A 151 -10.58 -11.58 16.20
CA GLY A 151 -9.16 -11.77 16.47
C GLY A 151 -8.22 -10.72 15.85
N GLN A 152 -8.74 -9.67 15.19
CA GLN A 152 -7.94 -8.67 14.48
C GLN A 152 -8.10 -7.25 15.05
N THR A 153 -8.27 -7.11 16.36
CA THR A 153 -8.46 -5.80 16.98
C THR A 153 -7.34 -4.80 16.63
N ASN A 154 -6.09 -5.23 16.67
CA ASN A 154 -4.92 -4.43 16.29
C ASN A 154 -4.91 -4.08 14.79
N TYR A 155 -5.10 -5.05 13.93
CA TYR A 155 -5.10 -4.86 12.47
C TYR A 155 -6.25 -3.95 12.02
N VAL A 156 -7.47 -4.23 12.47
CA VAL A 156 -8.66 -3.43 12.16
C VAL A 156 -8.48 -1.98 12.62
N ALA A 157 -7.96 -1.77 13.84
CA ALA A 157 -7.69 -0.43 14.35
C ALA A 157 -6.73 0.36 13.42
N THR A 158 -5.65 -0.30 12.94
CA THR A 158 -4.71 0.36 12.02
C THR A 158 -5.36 0.68 10.67
N LYS A 159 -6.12 -0.26 10.10
CA LYS A 159 -6.72 -0.07 8.77
C LYS A 159 -7.88 0.94 8.79
N ALA A 160 -8.63 1.02 9.89
CA ALA A 160 -9.61 2.08 10.12
C ALA A 160 -8.93 3.44 10.37
N GLY A 161 -7.81 3.46 11.11
CA GLY A 161 -6.99 4.65 11.32
C GLY A 161 -6.47 5.23 10.01
N LEU A 162 -6.05 4.38 9.05
CA LEU A 162 -5.63 4.82 7.71
C LEU A 162 -6.77 5.50 6.94
N ILE A 163 -8.02 5.04 7.06
CA ILE A 163 -9.18 5.70 6.46
C ILE A 163 -9.39 7.10 7.05
N GLY A 164 -9.31 7.22 8.38
CA GLY A 164 -9.41 8.52 9.07
C GLY A 164 -8.30 9.48 8.64
N MET A 165 -7.05 8.99 8.63
CA MET A 165 -5.88 9.75 8.21
C MET A 165 -5.99 10.21 6.73
N THR A 166 -6.47 9.34 5.85
CA THR A 166 -6.73 9.65 4.43
C THR A 166 -7.66 10.85 4.28
N LYS A 167 -8.79 10.84 4.98
CA LYS A 167 -9.79 11.94 4.92
C LYS A 167 -9.24 13.26 5.43
N THR A 168 -8.45 13.23 6.51
CA THR A 168 -7.83 14.43 7.09
C THR A 168 -6.79 15.02 6.14
N LEU A 169 -5.85 14.20 5.68
CA LEU A 169 -4.78 14.65 4.78
C LEU A 169 -5.30 15.10 3.42
N ALA A 170 -6.36 14.50 2.91
CA ALA A 170 -7.03 14.97 1.69
C ALA A 170 -7.49 16.44 1.81
N ARG A 171 -7.97 16.85 3.00
CA ARG A 171 -8.37 18.24 3.27
C ARG A 171 -7.18 19.17 3.40
N GLU A 172 -6.12 18.74 4.07
CA GLU A 172 -4.92 19.55 4.31
C GLU A 172 -4.11 19.79 3.04
N LEU A 173 -4.01 18.77 2.18
CA LEU A 173 -3.10 18.75 1.04
C LEU A 173 -3.77 19.03 -0.32
N GLY A 174 -5.10 18.91 -0.40
CA GLY A 174 -5.82 19.02 -1.68
C GLY A 174 -5.59 20.32 -2.42
N LYS A 175 -5.61 21.47 -1.74
CA LYS A 175 -5.31 22.78 -2.35
C LYS A 175 -3.86 22.94 -2.82
N LYS A 176 -3.00 21.98 -2.49
CA LYS A 176 -1.57 21.94 -2.86
C LYS A 176 -1.29 20.98 -4.03
N GLY A 177 -2.34 20.50 -4.71
CA GLY A 177 -2.21 19.58 -5.84
C GLY A 177 -1.95 18.11 -5.47
N ILE A 178 -2.12 17.76 -4.18
CA ILE A 178 -1.88 16.40 -3.67
C ILE A 178 -3.21 15.75 -3.34
N THR A 179 -3.49 14.57 -3.93
CA THR A 179 -4.63 13.74 -3.54
C THR A 179 -4.20 12.63 -2.59
N VAL A 180 -5.05 12.33 -1.62
CA VAL A 180 -4.84 11.24 -0.66
C VAL A 180 -6.08 10.36 -0.66
N ASN A 181 -5.92 9.09 -1.03
CA ASN A 181 -7.00 8.12 -1.10
C ASN A 181 -6.62 6.82 -0.40
N ALA A 182 -7.59 5.98 -0.13
CA ALA A 182 -7.39 4.64 0.40
C ALA A 182 -8.01 3.60 -0.53
N VAL A 183 -7.44 2.42 -0.57
CA VAL A 183 -8.07 1.22 -1.13
C VAL A 183 -8.33 0.26 0.01
N ALA A 184 -9.50 -0.34 0.03
CA ALA A 184 -9.91 -1.39 0.97
C ALA A 184 -10.05 -2.72 0.22
N PRO A 185 -8.97 -3.53 0.13
CA PRO A 185 -9.03 -4.84 -0.49
C PRO A 185 -9.92 -5.80 0.30
N GLY A 186 -10.64 -6.67 -0.41
CA GLY A 186 -11.27 -7.86 0.14
C GLY A 186 -10.26 -8.99 0.38
N PHE A 187 -10.71 -10.23 0.22
CA PHE A 187 -9.84 -11.40 0.27
C PHE A 187 -9.08 -11.55 -1.04
N ILE A 188 -7.75 -11.38 -0.97
CA ILE A 188 -6.85 -11.38 -2.13
C ILE A 188 -5.95 -12.61 -2.08
N GLU A 189 -5.84 -13.33 -3.19
CA GLU A 189 -5.00 -14.51 -3.34
C GLU A 189 -3.52 -14.10 -3.38
N THR A 190 -2.89 -14.10 -2.21
CA THR A 190 -1.46 -13.87 -2.02
C THR A 190 -0.79 -15.17 -1.58
N ASP A 191 0.54 -15.25 -1.64
CA ASP A 191 1.32 -16.40 -1.16
C ASP A 191 0.93 -16.85 0.26
N MET A 192 0.46 -15.94 1.09
CA MET A 192 0.01 -16.22 2.45
C MET A 192 -1.35 -16.92 2.46
N VAL A 193 -2.29 -16.44 1.65
CA VAL A 193 -3.64 -16.98 1.54
C VAL A 193 -3.61 -18.31 0.80
N ALA A 194 -2.84 -18.45 -0.26
CA ALA A 194 -2.72 -19.69 -1.03
C ALA A 194 -2.20 -20.91 -0.23
N LYS A 195 -1.59 -20.66 0.94
CA LYS A 195 -1.12 -21.72 1.86
C LYS A 195 -2.18 -22.17 2.88
N MET A 196 -3.35 -21.54 2.88
CA MET A 196 -4.45 -21.92 3.79
C MET A 196 -5.11 -23.23 3.35
N PRO A 197 -5.68 -24.02 4.28
CA PRO A 197 -6.45 -25.21 3.94
C PRO A 197 -7.63 -24.88 3.01
N GLU A 198 -7.93 -25.78 2.07
CA GLU A 198 -8.97 -25.55 1.05
C GLU A 198 -10.36 -25.24 1.64
N ASN A 199 -10.74 -25.91 2.72
CA ASN A 199 -12.00 -25.63 3.41
C ASN A 199 -12.08 -24.19 3.96
N VAL A 200 -10.95 -23.58 4.32
CA VAL A 200 -10.87 -22.16 4.74
C VAL A 200 -11.03 -21.27 3.52
N LEU A 201 -10.34 -21.59 2.42
CA LEU A 201 -10.43 -20.86 1.15
C LEU A 201 -11.87 -20.90 0.60
N ASP A 202 -12.55 -22.04 0.65
CA ASP A 202 -13.96 -22.17 0.24
C ASP A 202 -14.87 -21.30 1.12
N GLY A 203 -14.64 -21.29 2.43
CA GLY A 203 -15.36 -20.40 3.34
C GLY A 203 -15.12 -18.92 3.06
N MET A 204 -13.95 -18.55 2.56
CA MET A 204 -13.64 -17.17 2.12
C MET A 204 -14.36 -16.86 0.80
N ARG A 205 -14.25 -17.73 -0.21
CA ARG A 205 -14.93 -17.59 -1.52
C ARG A 205 -16.45 -17.44 -1.37
N ALA A 206 -17.05 -18.23 -0.49
CA ALA A 206 -18.50 -18.19 -0.23
C ALA A 206 -18.99 -16.84 0.34
N LYS A 207 -18.10 -16.05 0.94
CA LYS A 207 -18.44 -14.71 1.45
C LYS A 207 -18.35 -13.61 0.40
N VAL A 208 -17.77 -13.89 -0.77
CA VAL A 208 -17.56 -12.91 -1.83
C VAL A 208 -18.64 -13.08 -2.90
N PRO A 209 -19.51 -12.09 -3.15
CA PRO A 209 -20.57 -12.19 -4.17
C PRO A 209 -20.07 -12.57 -5.57
N VAL A 210 -18.85 -12.14 -5.95
CA VAL A 210 -18.23 -12.53 -7.23
C VAL A 210 -17.79 -13.99 -7.26
N GLY A 211 -17.84 -14.72 -6.12
CA GLY A 211 -17.59 -16.16 -6.02
C GLY A 211 -16.13 -16.60 -6.08
N ARG A 212 -15.18 -15.66 -5.99
CA ARG A 212 -13.75 -15.96 -5.97
C ARG A 212 -12.98 -14.97 -5.11
N LEU A 213 -11.74 -15.31 -4.78
CA LEU A 213 -10.79 -14.35 -4.23
C LEU A 213 -10.35 -13.36 -5.32
N GLY A 214 -10.02 -12.14 -4.91
CA GLY A 214 -9.40 -11.16 -5.79
C GLY A 214 -7.93 -11.53 -6.07
N GLN A 215 -7.41 -11.04 -7.19
CA GLN A 215 -5.99 -11.19 -7.53
C GLN A 215 -5.21 -9.93 -7.15
N PRO A 216 -3.91 -10.02 -6.79
CA PRO A 216 -3.07 -8.86 -6.50
C PRO A 216 -3.09 -7.80 -7.59
N GLU A 217 -3.18 -8.22 -8.87
CA GLU A 217 -3.23 -7.35 -10.05
C GLU A 217 -4.50 -6.49 -10.11
N GLU A 218 -5.60 -6.95 -9.50
CA GLU A 218 -6.85 -6.19 -9.43
C GLU A 218 -6.71 -5.02 -8.45
N ILE A 219 -6.02 -5.24 -7.32
CA ILE A 219 -5.69 -4.16 -6.38
C ILE A 219 -4.65 -3.21 -6.99
N ALA A 220 -3.63 -3.74 -7.67
CA ALA A 220 -2.63 -2.94 -8.39
C ALA A 220 -3.29 -2.03 -9.43
N SER A 221 -4.37 -2.49 -10.08
CA SER A 221 -5.15 -1.70 -11.05
C SER A 221 -5.88 -0.53 -10.37
N ALA A 222 -6.43 -0.74 -9.18
CA ALA A 222 -7.06 0.32 -8.38
C ALA A 222 -6.01 1.35 -7.90
N TYR A 223 -4.84 0.89 -7.45
CA TYR A 223 -3.74 1.79 -7.10
C TYR A 223 -3.27 2.61 -8.30
N LEU A 224 -3.09 1.97 -9.46
CA LEU A 224 -2.71 2.65 -10.70
C LEU A 224 -3.72 3.75 -11.07
N PHE A 225 -5.01 3.45 -11.03
CA PHE A 225 -6.06 4.42 -11.29
C PHE A 225 -5.97 5.62 -10.35
N LEU A 226 -5.91 5.38 -9.03
CA LEU A 226 -5.84 6.46 -8.04
C LEU A 226 -4.52 7.25 -8.07
N ALA A 227 -3.45 6.65 -8.60
CA ALA A 227 -2.15 7.30 -8.78
C ALA A 227 -2.05 8.09 -10.11
N SER A 228 -2.98 7.91 -11.03
CA SER A 228 -2.97 8.54 -12.36
C SER A 228 -3.68 9.89 -12.40
N GLU A 229 -3.55 10.61 -13.52
CA GLU A 229 -4.27 11.87 -13.75
C GLU A 229 -5.78 11.67 -13.90
N GLU A 230 -6.23 10.46 -14.27
CA GLU A 230 -7.64 10.12 -14.40
C GLU A 230 -8.40 10.27 -13.09
N ALA A 231 -7.71 10.11 -11.96
CA ALA A 231 -8.25 10.26 -10.60
C ALA A 231 -7.98 11.64 -9.98
N ALA A 232 -7.62 12.65 -10.76
CA ALA A 232 -7.21 13.97 -10.25
C ALA A 232 -8.27 14.67 -9.39
N TYR A 233 -9.57 14.34 -9.58
CA TYR A 233 -10.68 14.88 -8.79
C TYR A 233 -11.17 13.92 -7.69
N ILE A 234 -10.52 12.77 -7.51
CA ILE A 234 -10.81 11.82 -6.43
C ILE A 234 -9.86 12.11 -5.27
N ASN A 235 -10.41 12.57 -4.14
CA ASN A 235 -9.62 12.94 -2.98
C ASN A 235 -10.38 12.63 -1.67
N GLY A 236 -9.75 11.94 -0.75
CA GLY A 236 -10.34 11.50 0.52
C GLY A 236 -11.24 10.26 0.40
N ALA A 237 -11.27 9.61 -0.74
CA ALA A 237 -12.07 8.43 -0.98
C ALA A 237 -11.45 7.16 -0.35
N THR A 238 -12.32 6.21 0.01
CA THR A 238 -11.95 4.83 0.30
C THR A 238 -12.62 3.96 -0.75
N LEU A 239 -11.83 3.38 -1.64
CA LEU A 239 -12.30 2.51 -2.71
C LEU A 239 -12.27 1.05 -2.24
N SER A 240 -13.43 0.43 -2.04
CA SER A 240 -13.52 -1.01 -1.80
C SER A 240 -13.26 -1.76 -3.11
N VAL A 241 -12.36 -2.74 -3.05
CA VAL A 241 -12.03 -3.66 -4.15
C VAL A 241 -12.11 -5.08 -3.58
N ASP A 242 -13.33 -5.58 -3.47
CA ASP A 242 -13.66 -6.70 -2.60
C ASP A 242 -14.64 -7.72 -3.18
N GLY A 243 -14.99 -7.57 -4.46
CA GLY A 243 -15.96 -8.44 -5.13
C GLY A 243 -17.38 -8.36 -4.58
N GLY A 244 -17.75 -7.21 -3.96
CA GLY A 244 -19.07 -6.97 -3.39
C GLY A 244 -19.23 -7.45 -1.94
N MET A 245 -18.13 -7.74 -1.25
CA MET A 245 -18.17 -8.30 0.12
C MET A 245 -18.73 -7.31 1.16
N THR A 246 -18.67 -6.01 0.90
CA THR A 246 -19.07 -4.94 1.84
C THR A 246 -20.34 -4.19 1.44
N ILE A 247 -21.12 -4.72 0.53
CA ILE A 247 -22.43 -4.18 0.15
C ILE A 247 -23.58 -4.87 0.91
#